data_15316dc64220fe3ddfd9b6597c272ade
#
_entry.id   15316dc64220fe3ddfd9b6597c272ade
#
_cell.length_a   1.000
_cell.length_b   1.000
_cell.length_c   1.000
_cell.angle_alpha   90.00
_cell.angle_beta   90.00
_cell.angle_gamma   90.00
#
_symmetry.space_group_name_H-M   'P 1'
#
loop_
_entity.id
_entity.type
_entity.pdbx_description
1 polymer ?
#
loop_
_entity_poly.entity_id
_entity_poly.type
_entity_poly.pdbx_seq_one_letter_code
_entity_poly.pdbx_strand_id
1 'polypeptide(L)'
;ISDKGIRGVTICTSRIKPEMTCFETWITAYGGVGTGTVARFAQKNSLTGFEWAVGIPGTLCGAAFMNANGYGSKMRNVVEEVYAVSIDGEIDKVYGWDDLHYGESDSVFMHNGDVIYGVKLHLAMGDSEKIKAEMDDHQQSRRAKQPLEKRSAGTMYLRPPGYHVGPMIKACGLIGFAIGDAEVSTKHADFVVNNGNASCEDVLAVLHEVQRRVKEKFGVHIPLDVRMLGEGLEQER
;
A
#
# COMPACT_ATOMS: atom_id res chain seq x y z
N ILE A 1 7.56 -1.25 -12.23
CA ILE A 1 7.16 -1.29 -13.67
C ILE A 1 8.37 -1.69 -14.49
N SER A 2 8.16 -2.60 -15.46
CA SER A 2 9.20 -3.03 -16.41
C SER A 2 9.81 -1.86 -17.16
N ASP A 3 11.13 -1.90 -17.42
CA ASP A 3 11.81 -0.91 -18.27
C ASP A 3 11.32 -0.96 -19.74
N LYS A 4 10.70 -2.09 -20.14
CA LYS A 4 10.04 -2.25 -21.44
C LYS A 4 8.64 -1.62 -21.50
N GLY A 5 8.14 -1.13 -20.36
CA GLY A 5 6.85 -0.50 -20.20
C GLY A 5 5.65 -1.47 -20.13
N ILE A 6 4.46 -0.90 -20.14
CA ILE A 6 3.17 -1.62 -20.12
C ILE A 6 2.54 -1.49 -21.50
N ARG A 7 2.12 -2.60 -22.11
CA ARG A 7 1.42 -2.61 -23.40
C ARG A 7 -0.06 -2.33 -23.21
N GLY A 8 -0.65 -1.64 -24.17
CA GLY A 8 -2.06 -1.31 -24.19
C GLY A 8 -2.38 0.06 -23.58
N VAL A 9 -3.61 0.22 -23.07
CA VAL A 9 -4.11 1.47 -22.48
C VAL A 9 -4.01 1.42 -20.97
N THR A 10 -3.36 2.40 -20.37
CA THR A 10 -3.30 2.57 -18.92
C THR A 10 -4.19 3.73 -18.49
N ILE A 11 -5.17 3.47 -17.64
CA ILE A 11 -6.10 4.49 -17.13
C ILE A 11 -5.58 4.98 -15.77
N CYS A 12 -5.30 6.29 -15.67
CA CYS A 12 -4.86 6.92 -14.43
C CYS A 12 -6.06 7.53 -13.69
N THR A 13 -6.55 6.84 -12.68
CA THR A 13 -7.72 7.27 -11.89
C THR A 13 -7.47 8.49 -11.00
N SER A 14 -6.20 8.82 -10.69
CA SER A 14 -5.86 10.00 -9.88
C SER A 14 -6.23 11.35 -10.52
N ARG A 15 -6.57 11.35 -11.81
CA ARG A 15 -7.06 12.54 -12.55
C ARG A 15 -8.58 12.65 -12.58
N ILE A 16 -9.30 11.64 -12.10
CA ILE A 16 -10.76 11.72 -11.96
C ILE A 16 -11.07 12.68 -10.80
N LYS A 17 -12.04 13.58 -11.04
CA LYS A 17 -12.47 14.52 -9.99
C LYS A 17 -12.87 13.75 -8.73
N PRO A 18 -12.25 14.02 -7.58
CA PRO A 18 -12.58 13.32 -6.36
C PRO A 18 -13.94 13.78 -5.84
N GLU A 19 -14.76 12.83 -5.45
CA GLU A 19 -16.03 13.08 -4.76
C GLU A 19 -15.99 12.39 -3.40
N MET A 20 -16.35 13.15 -2.37
CA MET A 20 -16.41 12.64 -0.98
C MET A 20 -17.66 13.16 -0.31
N THR A 21 -18.36 12.29 0.36
CA THR A 21 -19.51 12.62 1.20
C THR A 21 -19.32 12.10 2.61
N CYS A 22 -19.87 12.79 3.59
CA CYS A 22 -19.91 12.34 4.98
C CYS A 22 -21.35 12.39 5.45
N PHE A 23 -21.84 11.29 6.00
CA PHE A 23 -23.13 11.20 6.65
C PHE A 23 -22.96 10.46 7.98
N GLU A 24 -23.20 11.14 9.08
CA GLU A 24 -22.93 10.62 10.44
C GLU A 24 -21.48 10.09 10.55
N THR A 25 -21.31 8.79 10.77
CA THR A 25 -20.01 8.12 10.91
C THR A 25 -19.51 7.48 9.58
N TRP A 26 -20.20 7.71 8.49
CA TRP A 26 -19.92 7.12 7.20
C TRP A 26 -19.24 8.12 6.27
N ILE A 27 -18.14 7.71 5.67
CA ILE A 27 -17.50 8.45 4.57
C ILE A 27 -17.57 7.60 3.32
N THR A 28 -18.14 8.16 2.25
CA THR A 28 -18.07 7.55 0.91
C THR A 28 -17.17 8.40 0.04
N ALA A 29 -16.21 7.76 -0.63
CA ALA A 29 -15.28 8.45 -1.51
C ALA A 29 -15.12 7.69 -2.83
N TYR A 30 -15.10 8.44 -3.94
CA TYR A 30 -15.05 7.92 -5.31
C TYR A 30 -13.82 8.39 -6.07
N GLY A 31 -13.49 7.67 -7.14
CA GLY A 31 -12.42 8.02 -8.06
C GLY A 31 -11.03 7.88 -7.49
N GLY A 32 -10.14 8.75 -7.92
CA GLY A 32 -8.73 8.74 -7.56
C GLY A 32 -8.36 9.50 -6.30
N VAL A 33 -9.30 9.66 -5.34
CA VAL A 33 -9.03 10.40 -4.11
C VAL A 33 -7.90 9.78 -3.30
N GLY A 34 -6.92 10.61 -2.89
CA GLY A 34 -5.77 10.15 -2.10
C GLY A 34 -6.15 9.73 -0.69
N THR A 35 -5.58 8.62 -0.20
CA THR A 35 -5.83 8.07 1.14
C THR A 35 -5.65 9.11 2.25
N GLY A 36 -4.56 9.88 2.21
CA GLY A 36 -4.33 10.97 3.17
C GLY A 36 -5.31 12.15 3.06
N THR A 37 -5.96 12.33 1.90
CA THR A 37 -7.03 13.34 1.73
C THR A 37 -8.29 12.88 2.46
N VAL A 38 -8.63 11.60 2.35
CA VAL A 38 -9.77 11.00 3.09
C VAL A 38 -9.52 11.05 4.59
N ALA A 39 -8.29 10.77 5.07
CA ALA A 39 -7.95 10.87 6.49
C ALA A 39 -8.14 12.30 7.03
N ARG A 40 -7.70 13.32 6.29
CA ARG A 40 -7.94 14.72 6.64
C ARG A 40 -9.42 15.11 6.57
N PHE A 41 -10.18 14.53 5.65
CA PHE A 41 -11.62 14.75 5.57
C PHE A 41 -12.36 14.12 6.77
N ALA A 42 -11.95 12.92 7.20
CA ALA A 42 -12.45 12.28 8.42
C ALA A 42 -12.17 13.15 9.66
N GLN A 43 -10.95 13.65 9.84
CA GLN A 43 -10.56 14.54 10.93
C GLN A 43 -11.42 15.81 10.97
N LYS A 44 -11.66 16.45 9.82
CA LYS A 44 -12.52 17.66 9.74
C LYS A 44 -13.97 17.40 10.13
N ASN A 45 -14.45 16.17 10.00
CA ASN A 45 -15.79 15.73 10.43
C ASN A 45 -15.77 15.08 11.81
N SER A 46 -14.68 15.22 12.59
CA SER A 46 -14.52 14.62 13.92
C SER A 46 -14.71 13.10 13.92
N LEU A 47 -14.22 12.41 12.88
CA LEU A 47 -14.31 10.96 12.74
C LEU A 47 -12.93 10.33 12.96
N THR A 48 -12.85 9.42 13.94
CA THR A 48 -11.66 8.65 14.34
C THR A 48 -11.68 7.24 13.75
N GLY A 49 -10.51 6.61 13.67
CA GLY A 49 -10.31 5.24 13.16
C GLY A 49 -9.58 5.19 11.82
N PHE A 50 -9.27 6.35 11.21
CA PHE A 50 -8.55 6.42 9.94
C PHE A 50 -7.27 7.27 9.99
N GLU A 51 -6.78 7.63 11.17
CA GLU A 51 -5.57 8.44 11.43
C GLU A 51 -4.31 7.77 10.85
N TRP A 52 -4.24 6.45 10.97
CA TRP A 52 -3.13 5.63 10.48
C TRP A 52 -2.88 5.75 8.97
N ALA A 53 -3.91 6.10 8.21
CA ALA A 53 -3.86 6.23 6.75
C ALA A 53 -3.18 7.51 6.27
N VAL A 54 -2.96 8.51 7.16
CA VAL A 54 -2.25 9.73 6.81
C VAL A 54 -0.81 9.42 6.37
N GLY A 55 -0.42 9.95 5.22
CA GLY A 55 0.92 9.71 4.66
C GLY A 55 1.11 8.36 3.95
N ILE A 56 0.09 7.50 3.88
CA ILE A 56 0.10 6.36 2.95
C ILE A 56 -0.07 6.92 1.54
N PRO A 57 0.87 6.64 0.62
CA PRO A 57 0.76 7.09 -0.76
C PRO A 57 -0.32 6.31 -1.52
N GLY A 58 -0.84 6.91 -2.59
CA GLY A 58 -1.84 6.27 -3.43
C GLY A 58 -3.27 6.70 -3.11
N THR A 59 -4.22 6.01 -3.75
CA THR A 59 -5.66 6.30 -3.66
C THR A 59 -6.36 5.42 -2.64
N LEU A 60 -7.54 5.85 -2.17
CA LEU A 60 -8.37 5.04 -1.28
C LEU A 60 -8.77 3.71 -1.93
N CYS A 61 -9.14 3.73 -3.22
CA CYS A 61 -9.45 2.50 -3.97
C CYS A 61 -8.25 1.55 -4.04
N GLY A 62 -7.03 2.08 -4.26
CA GLY A 62 -5.81 1.27 -4.23
C GLY A 62 -5.49 0.74 -2.83
N ALA A 63 -5.78 1.51 -1.78
CA ALA A 63 -5.63 1.05 -0.40
C ALA A 63 -6.63 -0.08 -0.07
N ALA A 64 -7.89 0.02 -0.53
CA ALA A 64 -8.89 -1.03 -0.40
C ALA A 64 -8.49 -2.29 -1.20
N PHE A 65 -7.98 -2.13 -2.42
CA PHE A 65 -7.48 -3.22 -3.26
C PHE A 65 -6.38 -4.03 -2.55
N MET A 66 -5.43 -3.35 -1.88
CA MET A 66 -4.28 -3.96 -1.20
C MET A 66 -4.57 -4.34 0.26
N ASN A 67 -5.76 -4.09 0.82
CA ASN A 67 -5.97 -4.12 2.26
C ASN A 67 -4.84 -3.38 3.00
N ALA A 68 -4.52 -2.17 2.55
CA ALA A 68 -3.39 -1.38 3.06
C ALA A 68 -3.44 -1.24 4.57
N ASN A 69 -2.27 -1.22 5.20
CA ASN A 69 -2.14 -1.19 6.66
C ASN A 69 -1.08 -0.19 7.14
N GLY A 70 -1.14 0.15 8.42
CA GLY A 70 -0.17 1.00 9.09
C GLY A 70 -0.52 1.22 10.55
N TYR A 71 0.48 1.39 11.39
CA TYR A 71 0.30 1.72 12.82
C TYR A 71 -0.67 0.80 13.58
N GLY A 72 -0.69 -0.49 13.21
CA GLY A 72 -1.55 -1.49 13.86
C GLY A 72 -2.97 -1.58 13.36
N SER A 73 -3.35 -0.76 12.37
CA SER A 73 -4.66 -0.81 11.72
C SER A 73 -4.56 -1.09 10.22
N LYS A 74 -5.67 -1.37 9.57
CA LYS A 74 -5.76 -1.72 8.14
C LYS A 74 -7.14 -1.46 7.57
N MET A 75 -7.24 -1.45 6.23
CA MET A 75 -8.50 -1.16 5.52
C MET A 75 -9.66 -2.03 5.98
N ARG A 76 -9.45 -3.34 6.17
CA ARG A 76 -10.49 -4.26 6.65
C ARG A 76 -11.17 -3.83 7.95
N ASN A 77 -10.55 -2.97 8.75
CA ASN A 77 -11.10 -2.55 10.03
C ASN A 77 -12.11 -1.42 9.89
N VAL A 78 -12.14 -0.75 8.75
CA VAL A 78 -12.94 0.47 8.51
C VAL A 78 -13.75 0.43 7.22
N VAL A 79 -13.44 -0.46 6.28
CA VAL A 79 -14.23 -0.61 5.04
C VAL A 79 -15.54 -1.32 5.35
N GLU A 80 -16.62 -0.74 4.86
CA GLU A 80 -17.97 -1.30 4.92
C GLU A 80 -18.42 -1.86 3.57
N GLU A 81 -18.28 -1.04 2.53
CA GLU A 81 -18.66 -1.39 1.16
C GLU A 81 -17.59 -0.93 0.18
N VAL A 82 -17.43 -1.68 -0.91
CA VAL A 82 -16.61 -1.30 -2.05
C VAL A 82 -17.46 -1.34 -3.32
N TYR A 83 -17.40 -0.27 -4.10
CA TYR A 83 -18.10 -0.13 -5.37
C TYR A 83 -17.14 -0.41 -6.53
N ALA A 84 -17.53 -1.31 -7.41
CA ALA A 84 -16.68 -1.76 -8.51
C ALA A 84 -17.44 -1.88 -9.82
N VAL A 85 -16.69 -1.81 -10.92
CA VAL A 85 -17.11 -2.28 -12.24
C VAL A 85 -16.54 -3.67 -12.42
N SER A 86 -17.38 -4.64 -12.74
CA SER A 86 -16.90 -6.00 -12.97
C SER A 86 -16.11 -6.10 -14.28
N ILE A 87 -15.27 -7.10 -14.39
CA ILE A 87 -14.51 -7.35 -15.63
C ILE A 87 -15.43 -7.65 -16.82
N ASP A 88 -16.65 -8.16 -16.56
CA ASP A 88 -17.68 -8.43 -17.58
C ASP A 88 -18.47 -7.17 -17.97
N GLY A 89 -18.15 -6.00 -17.35
CA GLY A 89 -18.76 -4.72 -17.64
C GLY A 89 -20.05 -4.42 -16.86
N GLU A 90 -20.41 -5.25 -15.86
CA GLU A 90 -21.47 -4.90 -14.91
C GLU A 90 -21.03 -3.69 -14.08
N ILE A 91 -21.80 -2.61 -14.16
CA ILE A 91 -21.56 -1.37 -13.42
C ILE A 91 -22.29 -1.43 -12.07
N ASP A 92 -21.75 -0.74 -11.08
CA ASP A 92 -22.33 -0.61 -9.72
C ASP A 92 -22.42 -1.94 -8.94
N LYS A 93 -21.47 -2.82 -9.16
CA LYS A 93 -21.31 -3.99 -8.31
C LYS A 93 -20.85 -3.58 -6.92
N VAL A 94 -21.60 -3.99 -5.89
CA VAL A 94 -21.32 -3.66 -4.49
C VAL A 94 -20.79 -4.90 -3.78
N TYR A 95 -19.64 -4.75 -3.15
CA TYR A 95 -19.04 -5.76 -2.28
C TYR A 95 -19.21 -5.33 -0.83
N GLY A 96 -19.95 -6.10 -0.04
CA GLY A 96 -20.01 -5.95 1.41
C GLY A 96 -18.72 -6.49 2.07
N TRP A 97 -18.57 -6.22 3.37
CA TRP A 97 -17.36 -6.58 4.11
C TRP A 97 -16.96 -8.07 3.96
N ASP A 98 -17.92 -8.98 4.02
CA ASP A 98 -17.68 -10.44 3.89
C ASP A 98 -17.19 -10.83 2.49
N ASP A 99 -17.61 -10.11 1.46
CA ASP A 99 -17.26 -10.39 0.06
C ASP A 99 -15.82 -9.97 -0.28
N LEU A 100 -15.23 -9.11 0.52
CA LEU A 100 -13.89 -8.56 0.27
C LEU A 100 -12.76 -9.56 0.45
N HIS A 101 -12.99 -10.64 1.21
CA HIS A 101 -12.02 -11.71 1.48
C HIS A 101 -10.61 -11.18 1.84
N TYR A 102 -10.55 -10.15 2.67
CA TYR A 102 -9.30 -9.47 3.02
C TYR A 102 -8.29 -10.38 3.71
N GLY A 103 -7.15 -10.57 3.05
CA GLY A 103 -5.94 -11.21 3.57
C GLY A 103 -4.83 -10.21 3.93
N GLU A 104 -3.61 -10.70 4.10
CA GLU A 104 -2.43 -9.85 4.27
C GLU A 104 -2.01 -9.33 2.89
N SER A 105 -2.09 -8.01 2.69
CA SER A 105 -1.90 -7.34 1.40
C SER A 105 -2.71 -7.99 0.27
N ASP A 106 -3.93 -8.45 0.56
CA ASP A 106 -4.76 -9.21 -0.37
C ASP A 106 -6.24 -8.88 -0.25
N SER A 107 -6.97 -9.00 -1.36
CA SER A 107 -8.43 -8.85 -1.45
C SER A 107 -8.98 -9.62 -2.64
N VAL A 108 -10.29 -9.82 -2.68
CA VAL A 108 -11.00 -10.45 -3.80
C VAL A 108 -10.68 -9.82 -5.16
N PHE A 109 -10.42 -8.51 -5.19
CA PHE A 109 -10.12 -7.76 -6.41
C PHE A 109 -8.79 -8.15 -7.08
N MET A 110 -7.87 -8.76 -6.34
CA MET A 110 -6.64 -9.30 -6.91
C MET A 110 -6.87 -10.58 -7.72
N HIS A 111 -8.03 -11.22 -7.54
CA HIS A 111 -8.33 -12.53 -8.09
C HIS A 111 -9.47 -12.51 -9.12
N ASN A 112 -10.38 -11.52 -9.04
CA ASN A 112 -11.55 -11.45 -9.94
C ASN A 112 -11.37 -10.42 -11.09
N GLY A 113 -10.42 -9.51 -11.00
CA GLY A 113 -10.14 -8.49 -12.01
C GLY A 113 -11.11 -7.30 -12.01
N ASP A 114 -12.04 -7.22 -11.07
CA ASP A 114 -12.98 -6.10 -10.97
C ASP A 114 -12.27 -4.79 -10.58
N VAL A 115 -12.73 -3.67 -11.12
CA VAL A 115 -12.11 -2.36 -10.96
C VAL A 115 -12.85 -1.53 -9.93
N ILE A 116 -12.19 -1.22 -8.82
CA ILE A 116 -12.74 -0.40 -7.75
C ILE A 116 -12.82 1.06 -8.20
N TYR A 117 -14.01 1.68 -8.06
CA TYR A 117 -14.20 3.11 -8.33
C TYR A 117 -14.68 3.89 -7.10
N GLY A 118 -15.10 3.24 -6.02
CA GLY A 118 -15.56 3.88 -4.80
C GLY A 118 -15.41 2.98 -3.57
N VAL A 119 -15.31 3.61 -2.40
CA VAL A 119 -15.20 2.92 -1.10
C VAL A 119 -16.02 3.68 -0.06
N LYS A 120 -16.77 2.94 0.73
CA LYS A 120 -17.50 3.43 1.90
C LYS A 120 -16.80 2.95 3.16
N LEU A 121 -16.46 3.88 4.02
CA LEU A 121 -15.83 3.65 5.31
C LEU A 121 -16.85 3.84 6.43
N HIS A 122 -16.77 3.01 7.46
CA HIS A 122 -17.45 3.20 8.73
C HIS A 122 -16.42 3.56 9.81
N LEU A 123 -16.55 4.75 10.35
CA LEU A 123 -15.67 5.31 11.36
C LEU A 123 -16.44 5.55 12.67
N ALA A 124 -15.80 6.15 13.67
CA ALA A 124 -16.45 6.49 14.92
C ALA A 124 -16.34 8.00 15.20
N MET A 125 -17.27 8.55 15.97
CA MET A 125 -17.14 9.92 16.46
C MET A 125 -15.93 10.05 17.38
N GLY A 126 -15.16 11.12 17.21
CA GLY A 126 -13.96 11.40 17.98
C GLY A 126 -13.73 12.88 18.23
N ASP A 127 -12.65 13.16 18.94
CA ASP A 127 -12.20 14.53 19.20
C ASP A 127 -11.26 14.98 18.07
N SER A 128 -11.62 16.00 17.33
CA SER A 128 -10.88 16.48 16.14
C SER A 128 -9.43 16.86 16.45
N GLU A 129 -9.13 17.40 17.64
CA GLU A 129 -7.77 17.79 18.01
C GLU A 129 -6.92 16.57 18.38
N LYS A 130 -7.51 15.55 19.02
CA LYS A 130 -6.83 14.29 19.30
C LYS A 130 -6.54 13.52 18.03
N ILE A 131 -7.51 13.44 17.12
CA ILE A 131 -7.36 12.84 15.79
C ILE A 131 -6.20 13.51 15.04
N LYS A 132 -6.18 14.86 15.05
CA LYS A 132 -5.12 15.63 14.41
C LYS A 132 -3.76 15.35 15.04
N ALA A 133 -3.65 15.32 16.37
CA ALA A 133 -2.41 15.03 17.07
C ALA A 133 -1.86 13.64 16.71
N GLU A 134 -2.73 12.62 16.67
CA GLU A 134 -2.34 11.26 16.25
C GLU A 134 -1.88 11.20 14.79
N MET A 135 -2.56 11.89 13.89
CA MET A 135 -2.14 12.01 12.48
C MET A 135 -0.77 12.68 12.36
N ASP A 136 -0.51 13.74 13.12
CA ASP A 136 0.77 14.45 13.13
C ASP A 136 1.89 13.54 13.64
N ASP A 137 1.66 12.77 14.70
CA ASP A 137 2.59 11.77 15.24
C ASP A 137 2.91 10.67 14.19
N HIS A 138 1.90 10.16 13.50
CA HIS A 138 2.10 9.19 12.43
C HIS A 138 2.94 9.74 11.29
N GLN A 139 2.67 10.99 10.86
CA GLN A 139 3.46 11.64 9.82
C GLN A 139 4.91 11.87 10.26
N GLN A 140 5.14 12.33 11.49
CA GLN A 140 6.47 12.52 12.05
C GLN A 140 7.23 11.19 12.11
N SER A 141 6.59 10.12 12.61
CA SER A 141 7.17 8.78 12.66
C SER A 141 7.56 8.28 11.27
N ARG A 142 6.71 8.48 10.24
CA ARG A 142 7.04 8.10 8.85
C ARG A 142 8.26 8.86 8.34
N ARG A 143 8.29 10.19 8.50
CA ARG A 143 9.44 11.00 8.08
C ARG A 143 10.74 10.59 8.77
N ALA A 144 10.66 10.21 10.05
CA ALA A 144 11.83 9.76 10.81
C ALA A 144 12.33 8.38 10.37
N LYS A 145 11.43 7.44 10.03
CA LYS A 145 11.75 6.01 9.85
C LYS A 145 11.80 5.55 8.39
N GLN A 146 11.15 6.25 7.46
CA GLN A 146 11.05 5.84 6.06
C GLN A 146 11.83 6.76 5.13
N PRO A 147 12.43 6.25 4.04
CA PRO A 147 13.24 7.02 3.09
C PRO A 147 12.35 7.81 2.11
N LEU A 148 11.48 8.70 2.64
CA LEU A 148 10.47 9.41 1.84
C LEU A 148 11.07 10.42 0.84
N GLU A 149 12.34 10.78 1.03
CA GLU A 149 13.13 11.64 0.15
C GLU A 149 13.65 10.91 -1.11
N LYS A 150 13.59 9.58 -1.12
CA LYS A 150 14.06 8.75 -2.24
C LYS A 150 12.88 8.06 -2.95
N ARG A 151 13.07 7.72 -4.21
CA ARG A 151 12.08 6.93 -4.97
C ARG A 151 12.10 5.48 -4.48
N SER A 152 10.95 4.96 -4.13
CA SER A 152 10.77 3.56 -3.71
C SER A 152 9.32 3.11 -3.93
N ALA A 153 9.08 1.81 -3.88
CA ALA A 153 7.73 1.23 -3.95
C ALA A 153 7.15 0.86 -2.56
N GLY A 154 7.74 1.39 -1.47
CA GLY A 154 7.34 1.07 -0.10
C GLY A 154 8.11 -0.10 0.47
N THR A 155 7.49 -0.86 1.38
CA THR A 155 8.01 -2.14 1.87
C THR A 155 7.91 -3.19 0.77
N MET A 156 8.96 -4.01 0.64
CA MET A 156 9.12 -4.89 -0.51
C MET A 156 8.65 -6.32 -0.26
N TYR A 157 8.53 -6.73 1.01
CA TYR A 157 8.27 -8.13 1.35
C TYR A 157 7.06 -8.29 2.25
N LEU A 158 6.29 -9.37 2.01
CA LEU A 158 5.27 -9.83 2.92
C LEU A 158 5.92 -10.34 4.22
N ARG A 159 5.27 -10.06 5.33
CA ARG A 159 5.75 -10.45 6.64
C ARG A 159 5.35 -11.90 6.95
N PRO A 160 6.29 -12.84 7.05
CA PRO A 160 5.98 -14.20 7.47
C PRO A 160 5.48 -14.24 8.92
N PRO A 161 4.54 -15.14 9.26
CA PRO A 161 4.06 -15.29 10.63
C PRO A 161 5.22 -15.49 11.64
N GLY A 162 5.21 -14.69 12.71
CA GLY A 162 6.23 -14.76 13.76
C GLY A 162 7.56 -14.08 13.46
N TYR A 163 7.73 -13.46 12.29
CA TYR A 163 8.98 -12.80 11.89
C TYR A 163 8.79 -11.31 11.60
N HIS A 164 9.88 -10.57 11.65
CA HIS A 164 9.96 -9.17 11.23
C HIS A 164 11.04 -9.05 10.14
N VAL A 165 10.65 -8.67 8.94
CA VAL A 165 11.52 -8.65 7.74
C VAL A 165 12.72 -7.72 7.92
N GLY A 166 12.49 -6.48 8.34
CA GLY A 166 13.58 -5.50 8.53
C GLY A 166 14.73 -5.97 9.43
N PRO A 167 14.46 -6.51 10.65
CA PRO A 167 15.49 -7.13 11.49
C PRO A 167 16.22 -8.30 10.84
N MET A 168 15.53 -9.13 10.04
CA MET A 168 16.17 -10.25 9.33
C MET A 168 17.15 -9.75 8.27
N ILE A 169 16.74 -8.77 7.45
CA ILE A 169 17.59 -8.14 6.43
C ILE A 169 18.83 -7.49 7.08
N LYS A 170 18.62 -6.77 8.19
CA LYS A 170 19.72 -6.17 8.97
C LYS A 170 20.69 -7.23 9.49
N ALA A 171 20.16 -8.33 10.04
CA ALA A 171 21.00 -9.44 10.54
C ALA A 171 21.77 -10.15 9.44
N CYS A 172 21.33 -10.11 8.18
CA CYS A 172 22.07 -10.58 7.02
C CYS A 172 23.17 -9.62 6.55
N GLY A 173 23.31 -8.44 7.18
CA GLY A 173 24.30 -7.43 6.79
C GLY A 173 23.98 -6.73 5.46
N LEU A 174 22.68 -6.65 5.10
CA LEU A 174 22.24 -6.16 3.79
C LEU A 174 21.85 -4.69 3.76
N ILE A 175 21.96 -3.97 4.88
CA ILE A 175 21.76 -2.51 4.91
C ILE A 175 22.78 -1.85 3.97
N GLY A 176 22.32 -1.05 3.01
CA GLY A 176 23.14 -0.39 2.00
C GLY A 176 23.67 -1.31 0.89
N PHE A 177 23.23 -2.59 0.86
CA PHE A 177 23.54 -3.48 -0.26
C PHE A 177 22.89 -2.94 -1.54
N ALA A 178 23.68 -2.81 -2.61
CA ALA A 178 23.23 -2.21 -3.85
C ALA A 178 23.64 -3.02 -5.09
N ILE A 179 22.80 -2.95 -6.12
CA ILE A 179 23.07 -3.39 -7.48
C ILE A 179 22.65 -2.24 -8.41
N GLY A 180 23.58 -1.73 -9.23
CA GLY A 180 23.35 -0.51 -9.96
C GLY A 180 22.99 0.64 -9.01
N ASP A 181 21.93 1.38 -9.33
CA ASP A 181 21.39 2.46 -8.48
C ASP A 181 20.26 1.99 -7.52
N ALA A 182 19.95 0.69 -7.49
CA ALA A 182 19.02 0.10 -6.52
C ALA A 182 19.73 -0.29 -5.23
N GLU A 183 19.23 0.15 -4.07
CA GLU A 183 19.89 -0.03 -2.77
C GLU A 183 18.89 -0.43 -1.68
N VAL A 184 19.21 -1.41 -0.82
CA VAL A 184 18.52 -1.63 0.44
C VAL A 184 18.73 -0.41 1.33
N SER A 185 17.65 0.29 1.65
CA SER A 185 17.70 1.57 2.35
C SER A 185 18.44 1.48 3.68
N THR A 186 19.35 2.44 3.92
CA THR A 186 20.04 2.58 5.21
C THR A 186 19.11 3.07 6.32
N LYS A 187 17.96 3.65 5.97
CA LYS A 187 16.97 4.19 6.92
C LYS A 187 15.92 3.15 7.32
N HIS A 188 15.51 2.30 6.38
CA HIS A 188 14.52 1.25 6.61
C HIS A 188 14.84 0.00 5.79
N ALA A 189 15.25 -1.07 6.43
CA ALA A 189 15.78 -2.26 5.77
C ALA A 189 14.81 -2.97 4.80
N ASP A 190 13.49 -2.80 4.97
CA ASP A 190 12.46 -3.37 4.11
C ASP A 190 12.09 -2.46 2.92
N PHE A 191 12.88 -1.42 2.68
CA PHE A 191 12.74 -0.55 1.51
C PHE A 191 13.93 -0.75 0.58
N VAL A 192 13.65 -0.88 -0.71
CA VAL A 192 14.65 -0.71 -1.77
C VAL A 192 14.41 0.65 -2.40
N VAL A 193 15.46 1.47 -2.41
CA VAL A 193 15.43 2.84 -2.94
C VAL A 193 16.19 2.92 -4.27
N ASN A 194 15.70 3.78 -5.15
CA ASN A 194 16.39 4.15 -6.38
C ASN A 194 17.21 5.42 -6.13
N ASN A 195 18.52 5.33 -6.21
CA ASN A 195 19.46 6.45 -6.02
C ASN A 195 19.64 7.32 -7.27
N GLY A 196 18.97 6.97 -8.37
CA GLY A 196 19.07 7.76 -9.61
C GLY A 196 18.41 7.06 -10.78
N ASN A 197 19.12 6.14 -11.41
CA ASN A 197 18.75 5.50 -12.66
C ASN A 197 18.65 3.96 -12.53
N ALA A 198 18.27 3.45 -11.35
CA ALA A 198 18.08 2.00 -11.19
C ALA A 198 17.06 1.48 -12.21
N SER A 199 17.44 0.44 -12.92
CA SER A 199 16.52 -0.32 -13.77
C SER A 199 15.58 -1.19 -12.94
N CYS A 200 14.52 -1.67 -13.54
CA CYS A 200 13.65 -2.68 -12.93
C CYS A 200 14.46 -3.96 -12.61
N GLU A 201 15.39 -4.32 -13.47
CA GLU A 201 16.27 -5.48 -13.34
C GLU A 201 17.20 -5.34 -12.12
N ASP A 202 17.79 -4.16 -11.89
CA ASP A 202 18.59 -3.86 -10.69
C ASP A 202 17.76 -4.05 -9.41
N VAL A 203 16.54 -3.50 -9.40
CA VAL A 203 15.64 -3.63 -8.24
C VAL A 203 15.32 -5.11 -7.97
N LEU A 204 14.93 -5.87 -8.99
CA LEU A 204 14.64 -7.30 -8.85
C LEU A 204 15.85 -8.09 -8.36
N ALA A 205 17.04 -7.80 -8.88
CA ALA A 205 18.28 -8.46 -8.46
C ALA A 205 18.57 -8.20 -6.96
N VAL A 206 18.35 -6.97 -6.47
CA VAL A 206 18.45 -6.67 -5.03
C VAL A 206 17.40 -7.46 -4.24
N LEU A 207 16.15 -7.51 -4.70
CA LEU A 207 15.06 -8.21 -4.01
C LEU A 207 15.36 -9.72 -3.88
N HIS A 208 15.79 -10.35 -4.96
CA HIS A 208 16.11 -11.80 -4.98
C HIS A 208 17.34 -12.12 -4.12
N GLU A 209 18.36 -11.26 -4.12
CA GLU A 209 19.54 -11.47 -3.26
C GLU A 209 19.17 -11.37 -1.78
N VAL A 210 18.29 -10.43 -1.41
CA VAL A 210 17.75 -10.33 -0.05
C VAL A 210 16.99 -11.60 0.33
N GLN A 211 16.07 -12.07 -0.53
CA GLN A 211 15.33 -13.33 -0.31
C GLN A 211 16.28 -14.52 -0.12
N ARG A 212 17.28 -14.64 -1.00
CA ARG A 212 18.27 -15.71 -0.95
C ARG A 212 19.02 -15.73 0.39
N ARG A 213 19.59 -14.58 0.82
CA ARG A 213 20.37 -14.50 2.07
C ARG A 213 19.51 -14.68 3.31
N VAL A 214 18.28 -14.17 3.32
CA VAL A 214 17.36 -14.40 4.42
C VAL A 214 17.01 -15.88 4.53
N LYS A 215 16.70 -16.53 3.41
CA LYS A 215 16.43 -17.98 3.37
C LYS A 215 17.62 -18.82 3.83
N GLU A 216 18.83 -18.48 3.40
CA GLU A 216 20.06 -19.18 3.82
C GLU A 216 20.31 -19.05 5.33
N LYS A 217 20.11 -17.86 5.88
CA LYS A 217 20.41 -17.59 7.29
C LYS A 217 19.33 -18.07 8.26
N PHE A 218 18.06 -17.93 7.88
CA PHE A 218 16.93 -18.16 8.80
C PHE A 218 16.06 -19.37 8.40
N GLY A 219 16.27 -19.95 7.21
CA GLY A 219 15.41 -21.01 6.67
C GLY A 219 14.02 -20.52 6.26
N VAL A 220 13.78 -19.21 6.24
CA VAL A 220 12.48 -18.58 5.99
C VAL A 220 12.46 -17.92 4.62
N HIS A 221 11.42 -18.19 3.83
CA HIS A 221 11.13 -17.45 2.62
C HIS A 221 10.32 -16.18 2.97
N ILE A 222 10.71 -15.04 2.37
CA ILE A 222 10.00 -13.76 2.49
C ILE A 222 9.43 -13.40 1.11
N PRO A 223 8.14 -13.66 0.82
CA PRO A 223 7.53 -13.36 -0.47
C PRO A 223 7.55 -11.87 -0.78
N LEU A 224 7.49 -11.51 -2.06
CA LEU A 224 7.38 -10.11 -2.47
C LEU A 224 5.96 -9.57 -2.20
N ASP A 225 5.88 -8.37 -1.62
CA ASP A 225 4.63 -7.60 -1.47
C ASP A 225 4.42 -6.63 -2.64
N VAL A 226 5.50 -6.23 -3.29
CA VAL A 226 5.46 -5.31 -4.42
C VAL A 226 4.82 -5.96 -5.66
N ARG A 227 3.92 -5.20 -6.31
CA ARG A 227 3.28 -5.63 -7.56
C ARG A 227 4.17 -5.33 -8.77
N MET A 228 4.38 -6.34 -9.61
CA MET A 228 5.17 -6.22 -10.83
C MET A 228 4.26 -6.05 -12.04
N LEU A 229 4.52 -5.02 -12.85
CA LEU A 229 3.70 -4.68 -14.01
C LEU A 229 4.58 -4.40 -15.22
N GLY A 230 4.18 -4.94 -16.37
CA GLY A 230 4.81 -4.64 -17.65
C GLY A 230 5.39 -5.86 -18.36
N GLU A 231 5.95 -5.59 -19.54
CA GLU A 231 6.42 -6.63 -20.45
C GLU A 231 7.61 -7.39 -19.86
N GLY A 232 7.52 -8.72 -19.82
CA GLY A 232 8.57 -9.61 -19.34
C GLY A 232 8.63 -9.77 -17.82
N LEU A 233 7.65 -9.24 -17.08
CA LEU A 233 7.53 -9.45 -15.64
C LEU A 233 6.39 -10.41 -15.31
N GLU A 234 6.66 -11.35 -14.43
CA GLU A 234 5.66 -12.24 -13.84
C GLU A 234 5.48 -11.88 -12.36
N GLN A 235 4.26 -12.05 -11.83
CA GLN A 235 4.00 -11.79 -10.43
C GLN A 235 4.56 -12.92 -9.57
N GLU A 236 5.53 -12.62 -8.73
CA GLU A 236 6.14 -13.54 -7.77
C GLU A 236 5.50 -13.35 -6.38
N ARG A 237 4.67 -14.30 -5.95
CA ARG A 237 4.07 -14.32 -4.60
C ARG A 237 4.23 -15.68 -3.93
#